data_e034773d6fc67bfe794c21345a64edbf
#
_entry.id   e034773d6fc67bfe794c21345a64edbf
#
_cell.length_a   1.000
_cell.length_b   1.000
_cell.length_c   1.000
_cell.angle_alpha   90.00
_cell.angle_beta   90.00
_cell.angle_gamma   90.00
#
_symmetry.space_group_name_H-M   'P 1'
#
loop_
_entity.id
_entity.type
_entity.pdbx_description
1 polymer ?
#
loop_
_entity_poly.entity_id
_entity_poly.type
_entity_poly.pdbx_seq_one_letter_code
_entity_poly.pdbx_strand_id
1 'polypeptide(L)'
;MLDIKQLRTDFDQIKEKLAHRGEDLADFDKFGELDQKRRELIGKTEVLKSRRNEVSQKVAVLKREKKDADHIIQEMREVGDEIKKLDDELRTVEESLQTILFSIPNIPHDSVPVGETEDDNIEVRKWGEQPAFSFEPKPHWDVADELKILDFERAGKVTGSRFVFYKGLGARLERALYNFMLDLHVDEFGFTEVLPPYMVNRASMTGTGQLPKFEEDAFKIREEDYFLIPTAEVPITNMHRDEILEGEQLPINYAAFSACFRSEAGSAGRDTRGLIRQHQFNKVELVKFVRPEDSYEELEKLTNQAEKVLQLLNLPYRVMSMCTGDLGFTAAKKYDIEVWIPSQNTYREISSCSNFEAFQARRANIRFRPEPKAKPEHVHTLNGSGLAVGRTVAAILENYQQEDGTVIIPEVLRPYMGNKEVIK
;
A
#
# COMPACT_ATOMS: atom_id res chain seq x y z
N MET A 1 -1.84 2.00 -11.13
CA MET A 1 -2.83 1.89 -12.23
C MET A 1 -2.34 0.93 -13.30
N LEU A 2 -3.25 0.39 -14.10
CA LEU A 2 -2.93 -0.53 -15.18
C LEU A 2 -2.20 0.16 -16.34
N ASP A 3 -1.47 -0.61 -17.14
CA ASP A 3 -0.80 -0.11 -18.34
C ASP A 3 -1.80 0.04 -19.48
N ILE A 4 -1.95 1.27 -19.99
CA ILE A 4 -2.86 1.57 -21.12
C ILE A 4 -2.50 0.75 -22.39
N LYS A 5 -1.21 0.47 -22.61
CA LYS A 5 -0.81 -0.32 -23.78
C LYS A 5 -1.26 -1.77 -23.64
N GLN A 6 -1.08 -2.36 -22.46
CA GLN A 6 -1.54 -3.70 -22.17
C GLN A 6 -3.07 -3.79 -22.25
N LEU A 7 -3.79 -2.78 -21.73
CA LEU A 7 -5.25 -2.70 -21.85
C LEU A 7 -5.74 -2.66 -23.30
N ARG A 8 -4.95 -2.13 -24.23
CA ARG A 8 -5.31 -2.12 -25.67
C ARG A 8 -5.14 -3.47 -26.34
N THR A 9 -4.12 -4.23 -25.95
CA THR A 9 -3.79 -5.51 -26.58
C THR A 9 -4.54 -6.68 -25.99
N ASP A 10 -4.75 -6.67 -24.68
CA ASP A 10 -5.20 -7.82 -23.91
C ASP A 10 -6.50 -7.54 -23.12
N PHE A 11 -7.36 -6.63 -23.64
CA PHE A 11 -8.53 -6.11 -22.93
C PHE A 11 -9.44 -7.21 -22.37
N ASP A 12 -9.84 -8.16 -23.21
CA ASP A 12 -10.79 -9.23 -22.81
C ASP A 12 -10.18 -10.17 -21.76
N GLN A 13 -8.90 -10.51 -21.89
CA GLN A 13 -8.19 -11.34 -20.93
C GLN A 13 -8.04 -10.63 -19.57
N ILE A 14 -7.72 -9.33 -19.59
CA ILE A 14 -7.61 -8.52 -18.38
C ILE A 14 -8.98 -8.41 -17.71
N LYS A 15 -10.03 -8.17 -18.49
CA LYS A 15 -11.41 -8.10 -17.97
C LYS A 15 -11.82 -9.40 -17.29
N GLU A 16 -11.49 -10.57 -17.86
CA GLU A 16 -11.74 -11.87 -17.26
C GLU A 16 -11.01 -12.04 -15.92
N LYS A 17 -9.72 -11.71 -15.86
CA LYS A 17 -8.95 -11.75 -14.61
C LYS A 17 -9.50 -10.80 -13.54
N LEU A 18 -9.92 -9.60 -13.92
CA LEU A 18 -10.51 -8.63 -13.02
C LEU A 18 -11.90 -9.06 -12.51
N ALA A 19 -12.69 -9.78 -13.34
CA ALA A 19 -13.97 -10.31 -12.92
C ALA A 19 -13.85 -11.29 -11.73
N HIS A 20 -12.75 -12.05 -11.64
CA HIS A 20 -12.47 -12.93 -10.50
C HIS A 20 -12.25 -12.18 -9.18
N ARG A 21 -12.09 -10.83 -9.20
CA ARG A 21 -11.96 -10.03 -7.97
C ARG A 21 -13.29 -9.62 -7.35
N GLY A 22 -14.42 -9.94 -7.99
CA GLY A 22 -15.74 -9.54 -7.51
C GLY A 22 -16.04 -8.03 -7.59
N GLU A 23 -15.20 -7.25 -8.28
CA GLU A 23 -15.36 -5.80 -8.42
C GLU A 23 -16.32 -5.44 -9.56
N ASP A 24 -17.02 -4.31 -9.43
CA ASP A 24 -17.85 -3.76 -10.50
C ASP A 24 -16.95 -3.21 -11.61
N LEU A 25 -17.07 -3.77 -12.81
CA LEU A 25 -16.28 -3.41 -13.99
C LEU A 25 -17.06 -2.53 -14.99
N ALA A 26 -18.21 -1.97 -14.61
CA ALA A 26 -19.03 -1.16 -15.51
C ALA A 26 -18.29 0.07 -16.08
N ASP A 27 -17.41 0.68 -15.29
CA ASP A 27 -16.57 1.78 -15.76
C ASP A 27 -15.39 1.30 -16.62
N PHE A 28 -14.93 0.05 -16.43
CA PHE A 28 -13.87 -0.52 -17.25
C PHE A 28 -14.27 -0.64 -18.73
N ASP A 29 -15.53 -0.96 -19.03
CA ASP A 29 -16.04 -1.07 -20.40
C ASP A 29 -15.97 0.26 -21.17
N LYS A 30 -16.03 1.40 -20.46
CA LYS A 30 -15.89 2.74 -21.06
C LYS A 30 -14.47 3.07 -21.50
N PHE A 31 -13.46 2.33 -21.00
CA PHE A 31 -12.05 2.56 -21.31
C PHE A 31 -11.79 2.53 -22.81
N GLY A 32 -12.30 1.52 -23.54
CA GLY A 32 -12.07 1.34 -24.96
C GLY A 32 -12.55 2.53 -25.80
N GLU A 33 -13.75 3.03 -25.53
CA GLU A 33 -14.34 4.18 -26.23
C GLU A 33 -13.56 5.47 -25.95
N LEU A 34 -13.19 5.71 -24.68
CA LEU A 34 -12.44 6.90 -24.30
C LEU A 34 -11.02 6.88 -24.85
N ASP A 35 -10.34 5.73 -24.85
CA ASP A 35 -9.00 5.63 -25.43
C ASP A 35 -9.01 5.78 -26.94
N GLN A 36 -10.01 5.26 -27.65
CA GLN A 36 -10.20 5.49 -29.06
C GLN A 36 -10.40 6.98 -29.34
N LYS A 37 -11.32 7.63 -28.62
CA LYS A 37 -11.60 9.07 -28.76
C LYS A 37 -10.35 9.92 -28.50
N ARG A 38 -9.58 9.57 -27.44
CA ARG A 38 -8.30 10.21 -27.13
C ARG A 38 -7.34 10.18 -28.32
N ARG A 39 -7.15 9.00 -28.93
CA ARG A 39 -6.24 8.81 -30.08
C ARG A 39 -6.71 9.61 -31.30
N GLU A 40 -8.01 9.65 -31.58
CA GLU A 40 -8.58 10.43 -32.66
C GLU A 40 -8.35 11.95 -32.48
N LEU A 41 -8.57 12.45 -31.24
CA LEU A 41 -8.33 13.85 -30.91
C LEU A 41 -6.86 14.23 -31.04
N ILE A 42 -5.95 13.40 -30.56
CA ILE A 42 -4.49 13.60 -30.71
C ILE A 42 -4.14 13.68 -32.19
N GLY A 43 -4.58 12.72 -33.02
CA GLY A 43 -4.28 12.71 -34.46
C GLY A 43 -4.81 13.95 -35.18
N LYS A 44 -6.04 14.37 -34.89
CA LYS A 44 -6.62 15.61 -35.49
C LYS A 44 -5.81 16.85 -35.06
N THR A 45 -5.48 16.94 -33.78
CA THR A 45 -4.71 18.08 -33.25
C THR A 45 -3.31 18.16 -33.83
N GLU A 46 -2.62 17.03 -33.99
CA GLU A 46 -1.28 16.98 -34.61
C GLU A 46 -1.29 17.43 -36.07
N VAL A 47 -2.28 17.00 -36.85
CA VAL A 47 -2.45 17.43 -38.24
C VAL A 47 -2.65 18.94 -38.31
N LEU A 48 -3.53 19.51 -37.48
CA LEU A 48 -3.77 20.95 -37.46
C LEU A 48 -2.56 21.76 -36.99
N LYS A 49 -1.84 21.26 -35.97
CA LYS A 49 -0.60 21.88 -35.46
C LYS A 49 0.50 21.87 -36.54
N SER A 50 0.65 20.77 -37.28
CA SER A 50 1.57 20.69 -38.43
C SER A 50 1.21 21.69 -39.52
N ARG A 51 -0.08 21.73 -39.94
CA ARG A 51 -0.58 22.70 -40.91
C ARG A 51 -0.32 24.15 -40.49
N ARG A 52 -0.62 24.49 -39.22
CA ARG A 52 -0.35 25.80 -38.65
C ARG A 52 1.13 26.18 -38.76
N ASN A 53 2.05 25.27 -38.47
CA ASN A 53 3.48 25.51 -38.56
C ASN A 53 3.96 25.75 -39.99
N GLU A 54 3.48 24.95 -40.96
CA GLU A 54 3.81 25.10 -42.38
C GLU A 54 3.31 26.45 -42.90
N VAL A 55 2.06 26.79 -42.57
CA VAL A 55 1.46 28.06 -43.07
C VAL A 55 2.11 29.26 -42.37
N SER A 56 2.49 29.15 -41.11
CA SER A 56 3.23 30.23 -40.44
C SER A 56 4.55 30.54 -41.13
N GLN A 57 5.24 29.52 -41.65
CA GLN A 57 6.46 29.73 -42.45
C GLN A 57 6.13 30.43 -43.79
N LYS A 58 5.05 30.04 -44.47
CA LYS A 58 4.59 30.69 -45.71
C LYS A 58 4.23 32.18 -45.49
N VAL A 59 3.52 32.48 -44.42
CA VAL A 59 3.19 33.88 -44.04
C VAL A 59 4.46 34.69 -43.78
N ALA A 60 5.46 34.12 -43.15
CA ALA A 60 6.73 34.81 -42.93
C ALA A 60 7.45 35.14 -44.21
N VAL A 61 7.42 34.24 -45.20
CA VAL A 61 7.99 34.49 -46.55
C VAL A 61 7.21 35.59 -47.30
N LEU A 62 5.86 35.49 -47.35
CA LEU A 62 5.01 36.48 -48.02
C LEU A 62 5.20 37.88 -47.43
N LYS A 63 5.28 38.00 -46.11
CA LYS A 63 5.55 39.29 -45.47
C LYS A 63 6.93 39.86 -45.81
N ARG A 64 7.97 39.03 -45.93
CA ARG A 64 9.30 39.44 -46.39
C ARG A 64 9.26 39.96 -47.84
N GLU A 65 8.46 39.32 -48.68
CA GLU A 65 8.25 39.71 -50.09
C GLU A 65 7.25 40.86 -50.26
N LYS A 66 6.72 41.43 -49.18
CA LYS A 66 5.68 42.48 -49.15
C LYS A 66 4.42 42.09 -49.91
N LYS A 67 4.08 40.80 -49.94
CA LYS A 67 2.84 40.29 -50.55
C LYS A 67 1.74 40.22 -49.47
N ASP A 68 0.49 40.29 -49.93
CA ASP A 68 -0.68 40.16 -49.07
C ASP A 68 -0.75 38.75 -48.48
N ALA A 69 -0.95 38.66 -47.15
CA ALA A 69 -1.10 37.42 -46.40
C ALA A 69 -2.35 37.41 -45.50
N ASP A 70 -3.24 38.41 -45.61
CA ASP A 70 -4.34 38.60 -44.65
C ASP A 70 -5.32 37.43 -44.67
N HIS A 71 -5.66 36.89 -45.85
CA HIS A 71 -6.53 35.73 -45.98
C HIS A 71 -5.93 34.50 -45.23
N ILE A 72 -4.63 34.24 -45.42
CA ILE A 72 -3.95 33.12 -44.80
C ILE A 72 -3.86 33.32 -43.29
N ILE A 73 -3.67 34.55 -42.84
CA ILE A 73 -3.66 34.89 -41.40
C ILE A 73 -5.04 34.62 -40.77
N GLN A 74 -6.14 34.99 -41.48
CA GLN A 74 -7.50 34.73 -41.02
C GLN A 74 -7.78 33.21 -40.94
N GLU A 75 -7.43 32.44 -41.98
CA GLU A 75 -7.52 30.97 -41.95
C GLU A 75 -6.76 30.37 -40.74
N MET A 76 -5.57 30.91 -40.44
CA MET A 76 -4.78 30.40 -39.31
C MET A 76 -5.36 30.77 -37.94
N ARG A 77 -6.14 31.83 -37.82
CA ARG A 77 -6.90 32.11 -36.59
C ARG A 77 -7.99 31.06 -36.38
N GLU A 78 -8.75 30.72 -37.41
CA GLU A 78 -9.77 29.66 -37.35
C GLU A 78 -9.16 28.30 -36.99
N VAL A 79 -8.02 27.92 -37.60
CA VAL A 79 -7.27 26.73 -37.25
C VAL A 79 -6.78 26.78 -35.78
N GLY A 80 -6.36 27.95 -35.31
CA GLY A 80 -5.97 28.16 -33.91
C GLY A 80 -7.10 27.93 -32.92
N ASP A 81 -8.29 28.44 -33.24
CA ASP A 81 -9.52 28.28 -32.44
C ASP A 81 -9.96 26.80 -32.42
N GLU A 82 -9.86 26.11 -33.57
CA GLU A 82 -10.15 24.67 -33.63
C GLU A 82 -9.17 23.82 -32.83
N ILE A 83 -7.87 24.12 -32.91
CA ILE A 83 -6.86 23.45 -32.07
C ILE A 83 -7.20 23.62 -30.59
N LYS A 84 -7.55 24.83 -30.15
CA LYS A 84 -7.91 25.08 -28.76
C LYS A 84 -9.12 24.26 -28.32
N LYS A 85 -10.15 24.18 -29.14
CA LYS A 85 -11.36 23.38 -28.90
C LYS A 85 -11.01 21.89 -28.76
N LEU A 86 -10.17 21.37 -29.67
CA LEU A 86 -9.74 19.95 -29.61
C LEU A 86 -8.83 19.68 -28.39
N ASP A 87 -7.93 20.59 -28.03
CA ASP A 87 -7.10 20.48 -26.84
C ASP A 87 -7.97 20.49 -25.56
N ASP A 88 -9.04 21.30 -25.46
CA ASP A 88 -9.98 21.31 -24.34
C ASP A 88 -10.78 20.00 -24.27
N GLU A 89 -11.24 19.47 -25.40
CA GLU A 89 -11.94 18.19 -25.47
C GLU A 89 -11.00 17.02 -25.10
N LEU A 90 -9.78 17.05 -25.60
CA LEU A 90 -8.75 16.06 -25.25
C LEU A 90 -8.49 16.03 -23.73
N ARG A 91 -8.36 17.19 -23.10
CA ARG A 91 -8.19 17.28 -21.64
C ARG A 91 -9.34 16.63 -20.90
N THR A 92 -10.58 16.89 -21.28
CA THR A 92 -11.77 16.27 -20.65
C THR A 92 -11.78 14.75 -20.79
N VAL A 93 -11.39 14.24 -21.97
CA VAL A 93 -11.28 12.80 -22.22
C VAL A 93 -10.16 12.18 -21.40
N GLU A 94 -9.01 12.86 -21.27
CA GLU A 94 -7.89 12.40 -20.46
C GLU A 94 -8.20 12.38 -18.95
N GLU A 95 -8.91 13.38 -18.44
CA GLU A 95 -9.41 13.41 -17.05
C GLU A 95 -10.38 12.25 -16.77
N SER A 96 -11.32 11.98 -17.71
CA SER A 96 -12.25 10.86 -17.59
C SER A 96 -11.53 9.52 -17.63
N LEU A 97 -10.57 9.37 -18.54
CA LEU A 97 -9.76 8.16 -18.65
C LEU A 97 -8.91 7.91 -17.39
N GLN A 98 -8.32 8.96 -16.85
CA GLN A 98 -7.55 8.89 -15.62
C GLN A 98 -8.42 8.47 -14.41
N THR A 99 -9.64 9.01 -14.31
CA THR A 99 -10.59 8.64 -13.26
C THR A 99 -10.90 7.14 -13.32
N ILE A 100 -11.18 6.60 -14.51
CA ILE A 100 -11.40 5.16 -14.69
C ILE A 100 -10.16 4.36 -14.31
N LEU A 101 -8.99 4.73 -14.80
CA LEU A 101 -7.75 4.02 -14.50
C LEU A 101 -7.39 4.02 -13.01
N PHE A 102 -7.82 5.03 -12.26
CA PHE A 102 -7.62 5.09 -10.81
C PHE A 102 -8.65 4.26 -10.03
N SER A 103 -9.81 3.94 -10.60
CA SER A 103 -10.84 3.11 -9.97
C SER A 103 -10.68 1.60 -10.26
N ILE A 104 -9.87 1.22 -11.25
CA ILE A 104 -9.66 -0.19 -11.60
C ILE A 104 -8.58 -0.80 -10.69
N PRO A 105 -8.84 -1.98 -10.07
CA PRO A 105 -7.84 -2.68 -9.25
C PRO A 105 -6.69 -3.23 -10.09
N ASN A 106 -5.64 -3.70 -9.42
CA ASN A 106 -4.53 -4.37 -10.07
C ASN A 106 -4.95 -5.76 -10.60
N ILE A 107 -4.25 -6.24 -11.63
CA ILE A 107 -4.48 -7.57 -12.21
C ILE A 107 -3.88 -8.63 -11.28
N PRO A 108 -4.64 -9.66 -10.88
CA PRO A 108 -4.09 -10.78 -10.14
C PRO A 108 -3.03 -11.52 -10.96
N HIS A 109 -1.92 -11.88 -10.32
CA HIS A 109 -0.90 -12.76 -10.91
C HIS A 109 -1.48 -14.17 -11.11
N ASP A 110 -1.01 -14.89 -12.12
CA ASP A 110 -1.53 -16.22 -12.48
C ASP A 110 -1.40 -17.29 -11.38
N SER A 111 -0.51 -17.09 -10.42
CA SER A 111 -0.35 -17.98 -9.26
C SER A 111 -1.32 -17.69 -8.10
N VAL A 112 -2.16 -16.67 -8.21
CA VAL A 112 -3.15 -16.34 -7.19
C VAL A 112 -4.34 -17.28 -7.34
N PRO A 113 -4.78 -17.97 -6.26
CA PRO A 113 -5.94 -18.85 -6.33
C PRO A 113 -7.21 -18.04 -6.62
N VAL A 114 -8.06 -18.58 -7.48
CA VAL A 114 -9.38 -17.98 -7.73
C VAL A 114 -10.30 -18.32 -6.56
N GLY A 115 -10.96 -17.31 -5.99
CA GLY A 115 -11.87 -17.44 -4.86
C GLY A 115 -12.62 -16.15 -4.62
N GLU A 116 -13.69 -16.19 -3.81
CA GLU A 116 -14.60 -15.06 -3.58
C GLU A 116 -14.36 -14.37 -2.23
N THR A 117 -14.01 -15.14 -1.20
CA THR A 117 -13.91 -14.66 0.19
C THR A 117 -12.65 -15.15 0.89
N GLU A 118 -12.44 -14.71 2.14
CA GLU A 118 -11.34 -15.16 3.01
C GLU A 118 -11.33 -16.68 3.25
N ASP A 119 -12.47 -17.36 3.09
CA ASP A 119 -12.57 -18.83 3.24
C ASP A 119 -11.88 -19.59 2.09
N ASP A 120 -11.66 -18.93 0.96
CA ASP A 120 -10.97 -19.48 -0.21
C ASP A 120 -9.44 -19.24 -0.19
N ASN A 121 -8.93 -18.57 0.83
CA ASN A 121 -7.51 -18.37 1.01
C ASN A 121 -6.80 -19.69 1.32
N ILE A 122 -5.58 -19.85 0.82
CA ILE A 122 -4.84 -21.11 0.94
C ILE A 122 -3.73 -20.99 1.98
N GLU A 123 -3.73 -21.90 2.99
CA GLU A 123 -2.60 -22.03 3.91
C GLU A 123 -1.37 -22.57 3.16
N VAL A 124 -0.32 -21.76 3.07
CA VAL A 124 0.92 -22.10 2.35
C VAL A 124 1.89 -22.84 3.26
N ARG A 125 2.02 -22.37 4.51
CA ARG A 125 2.91 -22.94 5.53
C ARG A 125 2.49 -22.51 6.94
N LYS A 126 2.99 -23.26 7.91
CA LYS A 126 2.72 -23.05 9.34
C LYS A 126 4.00 -23.28 10.12
N TRP A 127 4.17 -22.53 11.22
CA TRP A 127 5.33 -22.63 12.09
C TRP A 127 4.95 -22.53 13.56
N GLY A 128 5.69 -23.25 14.41
CA GLY A 128 5.53 -23.23 15.85
C GLY A 128 4.40 -24.13 16.36
N GLU A 129 4.44 -24.46 17.63
CA GLU A 129 3.42 -25.23 18.32
C GLU A 129 2.54 -24.31 19.16
N GLN A 130 1.23 -24.51 19.12
CA GLN A 130 0.29 -23.80 19.96
C GLN A 130 0.54 -24.14 21.43
N PRO A 131 0.60 -23.14 22.33
CA PRO A 131 0.84 -23.41 23.74
C PRO A 131 -0.30 -24.23 24.34
N ALA A 132 0.05 -25.24 25.15
CA ALA A 132 -0.90 -25.99 25.94
C ALA A 132 -0.99 -25.36 27.35
N PHE A 133 -2.17 -24.89 27.73
CA PHE A 133 -2.44 -24.32 29.03
C PHE A 133 -3.09 -25.35 29.96
N SER A 134 -2.73 -25.35 31.24
CA SER A 134 -3.43 -26.09 32.30
C SER A 134 -4.63 -25.35 32.84
N PHE A 135 -4.88 -24.14 32.36
CA PHE A 135 -5.95 -23.21 32.72
C PHE A 135 -6.61 -22.64 31.48
N GLU A 136 -7.76 -21.98 31.60
CA GLU A 136 -8.43 -21.30 30.52
C GLU A 136 -7.68 -19.98 30.20
N PRO A 137 -7.10 -19.82 28.99
CA PRO A 137 -6.37 -18.62 28.64
C PRO A 137 -7.29 -17.41 28.55
N LYS A 138 -6.92 -16.33 29.26
CA LYS A 138 -7.64 -15.07 29.24
C LYS A 138 -7.32 -14.29 27.95
N PRO A 139 -8.28 -13.50 27.44
CA PRO A 139 -8.00 -12.58 26.34
C PRO A 139 -7.03 -11.45 26.82
N HIS A 140 -6.23 -10.96 25.89
CA HIS A 140 -5.16 -9.98 26.17
C HIS A 140 -5.63 -8.72 26.90
N TRP A 141 -6.86 -8.27 26.71
CA TRP A 141 -7.40 -7.10 27.42
C TRP A 141 -7.67 -7.38 28.89
N ASP A 142 -8.06 -8.60 29.28
CA ASP A 142 -8.25 -8.97 30.67
C ASP A 142 -6.89 -9.19 31.37
N VAL A 143 -5.94 -9.86 30.72
CA VAL A 143 -4.54 -9.98 31.19
C VAL A 143 -3.93 -8.59 31.41
N ALA A 144 -4.11 -7.67 30.46
CA ALA A 144 -3.56 -6.32 30.53
C ALA A 144 -4.23 -5.45 31.61
N ASP A 145 -5.51 -5.66 31.90
CA ASP A 145 -6.23 -4.97 32.97
C ASP A 145 -5.71 -5.42 34.35
N GLU A 146 -5.57 -6.73 34.57
CA GLU A 146 -5.00 -7.28 35.81
C GLU A 146 -3.57 -6.74 36.06
N LEU A 147 -2.75 -6.67 35.01
CA LEU A 147 -1.38 -6.14 35.07
C LEU A 147 -1.33 -4.61 35.07
N LYS A 148 -2.45 -3.93 34.83
CA LYS A 148 -2.57 -2.46 34.74
C LYS A 148 -1.66 -1.81 33.71
N ILE A 149 -1.38 -2.52 32.60
CA ILE A 149 -0.46 -2.11 31.56
C ILE A 149 -1.13 -1.47 30.34
N LEU A 150 -2.45 -1.66 30.17
CA LEU A 150 -3.28 -0.98 29.18
C LEU A 150 -4.42 -0.22 29.87
N ASP A 151 -4.91 0.87 29.26
CA ASP A 151 -5.97 1.69 29.83
C ASP A 151 -6.91 2.16 28.69
N PHE A 152 -7.94 1.37 28.47
CA PHE A 152 -8.97 1.66 27.45
C PHE A 152 -9.99 2.69 27.94
N GLU A 153 -10.29 2.71 29.26
CA GLU A 153 -11.27 3.64 29.82
C GLU A 153 -10.82 5.09 29.68
N ARG A 154 -9.55 5.38 30.05
CA ARG A 154 -9.01 6.72 29.92
C ARG A 154 -8.79 7.11 28.45
N ALA A 155 -8.45 6.19 27.59
CA ALA A 155 -8.37 6.44 26.15
C ALA A 155 -9.75 6.81 25.57
N GLY A 156 -10.81 6.11 25.99
CA GLY A 156 -12.18 6.43 25.63
C GLY A 156 -12.60 7.84 26.03
N LYS A 157 -12.15 8.30 27.21
CA LYS A 157 -12.39 9.68 27.70
C LYS A 157 -11.63 10.73 26.88
N VAL A 158 -10.42 10.44 26.43
CA VAL A 158 -9.55 11.40 25.72
C VAL A 158 -9.90 11.49 24.23
N THR A 159 -10.17 10.34 23.57
CA THR A 159 -10.28 10.29 22.12
C THR A 159 -11.54 9.55 21.65
N GLY A 160 -12.03 8.56 22.41
CA GLY A 160 -13.14 7.71 22.02
C GLY A 160 -12.78 6.21 22.04
N SER A 161 -13.66 5.40 21.48
CA SER A 161 -13.44 3.95 21.35
C SER A 161 -12.29 3.62 20.40
N ARG A 162 -11.75 2.39 20.49
CA ARG A 162 -10.65 1.88 19.63
C ARG A 162 -9.34 2.65 19.76
N PHE A 163 -9.10 3.31 20.89
CA PHE A 163 -7.82 3.86 21.31
C PHE A 163 -7.39 3.24 22.64
N VAL A 164 -6.12 3.28 22.94
CA VAL A 164 -5.54 2.71 24.16
C VAL A 164 -4.39 3.56 24.66
N PHE A 165 -4.26 3.66 26.00
CA PHE A 165 -3.02 4.09 26.63
C PHE A 165 -2.21 2.86 27.05
N TYR A 166 -0.98 2.73 26.58
CA TYR A 166 0.00 1.82 27.12
C TYR A 166 0.66 2.45 28.34
N LYS A 167 0.80 1.70 29.45
CA LYS A 167 1.32 2.21 30.72
C LYS A 167 2.42 1.31 31.26
N GLY A 168 3.40 1.89 31.96
CA GLY A 168 4.42 1.15 32.67
C GLY A 168 5.15 0.12 31.80
N LEU A 169 5.10 -1.16 32.19
CA LEU A 169 5.71 -2.24 31.42
C LEU A 169 5.02 -2.50 30.08
N GLY A 170 3.74 -2.17 29.93
CA GLY A 170 3.06 -2.24 28.63
C GLY A 170 3.64 -1.26 27.63
N ALA A 171 3.84 0.01 28.02
CA ALA A 171 4.49 1.01 27.17
C ALA A 171 5.94 0.64 26.84
N ARG A 172 6.64 0.02 27.79
CA ARG A 172 7.98 -0.48 27.56
C ARG A 172 8.00 -1.66 26.60
N LEU A 173 7.04 -2.60 26.71
CA LEU A 173 6.90 -3.72 25.79
C LEU A 173 6.64 -3.27 24.35
N GLU A 174 5.72 -2.30 24.16
CA GLU A 174 5.43 -1.69 22.86
C GLU A 174 6.71 -1.11 22.24
N ARG A 175 7.47 -0.34 23.02
CA ARG A 175 8.75 0.23 22.57
C ARG A 175 9.81 -0.83 22.33
N ALA A 176 9.91 -1.86 23.17
CA ALA A 176 10.84 -2.96 23.00
C ALA A 176 10.58 -3.70 21.68
N LEU A 177 9.32 -3.92 21.34
CA LEU A 177 8.92 -4.60 20.11
C LEU A 177 9.31 -3.83 18.86
N TYR A 178 8.94 -2.56 18.74
CA TYR A 178 9.28 -1.85 17.50
C TYR A 178 10.78 -1.59 17.35
N ASN A 179 11.52 -1.39 18.44
CA ASN A 179 12.99 -1.31 18.40
C ASN A 179 13.59 -2.66 17.95
N PHE A 180 13.19 -3.76 18.55
CA PHE A 180 13.64 -5.10 18.14
C PHE A 180 13.33 -5.38 16.66
N MET A 181 12.13 -5.05 16.19
CA MET A 181 11.73 -5.25 14.80
C MET A 181 12.60 -4.42 13.85
N LEU A 182 12.84 -3.13 14.17
CA LEU A 182 13.71 -2.28 13.37
C LEU A 182 15.14 -2.78 13.34
N ASP A 183 15.74 -3.05 14.53
CA ASP A 183 17.11 -3.55 14.62
C ASP A 183 17.29 -4.84 13.80
N LEU A 184 16.32 -5.77 13.89
CA LEU A 184 16.35 -7.00 13.10
C LEU A 184 16.36 -6.73 11.58
N HIS A 185 15.48 -5.87 11.11
CA HIS A 185 15.37 -5.61 9.67
C HIS A 185 16.57 -4.80 9.14
N VAL A 186 17.11 -3.89 9.94
CA VAL A 186 18.26 -3.06 9.55
C VAL A 186 19.56 -3.85 9.64
N ASP A 187 19.82 -4.46 10.79
CA ASP A 187 21.14 -5.07 11.07
C ASP A 187 21.30 -6.44 10.39
N GLU A 188 20.23 -7.26 10.37
CA GLU A 188 20.31 -8.64 9.82
C GLU A 188 19.92 -8.71 8.35
N PHE A 189 18.97 -7.88 7.90
CA PHE A 189 18.44 -7.95 6.53
C PHE A 189 18.85 -6.78 5.64
N GLY A 190 19.61 -5.82 6.17
CA GLY A 190 20.20 -4.72 5.40
C GLY A 190 19.19 -3.69 4.88
N PHE A 191 18.05 -3.54 5.55
CA PHE A 191 17.13 -2.44 5.25
C PHE A 191 17.71 -1.10 5.70
N THR A 192 17.42 -0.04 4.97
CA THR A 192 17.71 1.31 5.42
C THR A 192 16.55 1.81 6.28
N GLU A 193 16.83 2.19 7.53
CA GLU A 193 15.82 2.78 8.41
C GLU A 193 15.44 4.17 7.94
N VAL A 194 14.14 4.46 7.92
CA VAL A 194 13.59 5.78 7.59
C VAL A 194 12.54 6.18 8.62
N LEU A 195 12.61 7.41 9.11
CA LEU A 195 11.56 8.01 9.94
C LEU A 195 10.70 8.94 9.07
N PRO A 196 9.50 8.53 8.63
CA PRO A 196 8.68 9.28 7.70
C PRO A 196 7.81 10.33 8.39
N PRO A 197 7.32 11.35 7.67
CA PRO A 197 6.21 12.18 8.13
C PRO A 197 4.92 11.35 8.25
N TYR A 198 4.11 11.64 9.29
CA TYR A 198 2.82 10.95 9.52
C TYR A 198 1.64 11.66 8.85
N MET A 199 1.89 12.79 8.22
CA MET A 199 0.92 13.58 7.48
C MET A 199 1.40 13.75 6.06
N VAL A 200 0.55 13.39 5.09
CA VAL A 200 0.88 13.37 3.66
C VAL A 200 -0.17 14.09 2.83
N ASN A 201 0.22 14.57 1.66
CA ASN A 201 -0.69 15.21 0.71
C ASN A 201 -1.51 14.18 -0.10
N ARG A 202 -2.55 14.65 -0.79
CA ARG A 202 -3.42 13.84 -1.67
C ARG A 202 -2.63 13.07 -2.72
N ALA A 203 -1.62 13.69 -3.33
CA ALA A 203 -0.82 13.04 -4.37
C ALA A 203 -0.10 11.79 -3.84
N SER A 204 0.38 11.81 -2.59
CA SER A 204 1.00 10.64 -1.95
C SER A 204 -0.01 9.53 -1.68
N MET A 205 -1.20 9.86 -1.18
CA MET A 205 -2.29 8.88 -0.99
C MET A 205 -2.76 8.27 -2.32
N THR A 206 -2.76 9.04 -3.39
CA THR A 206 -3.10 8.56 -4.74
C THR A 206 -2.00 7.68 -5.32
N GLY A 207 -0.73 8.03 -5.10
CA GLY A 207 0.43 7.30 -5.61
C GLY A 207 0.48 5.84 -5.16
N THR A 208 0.11 5.56 -3.91
CA THR A 208 0.05 4.19 -3.35
C THR A 208 -1.31 3.51 -3.51
N GLY A 209 -2.33 4.22 -4.05
CA GLY A 209 -3.65 3.65 -4.34
C GLY A 209 -4.65 3.71 -3.19
N GLN A 210 -4.36 4.46 -2.13
CA GLN A 210 -5.33 4.72 -1.07
C GLN A 210 -6.49 5.58 -1.58
N LEU A 211 -6.19 6.57 -2.40
CA LEU A 211 -7.18 7.41 -3.08
C LEU A 211 -7.31 7.03 -4.56
N PRO A 212 -8.53 7.21 -5.11
CA PRO A 212 -9.75 7.74 -4.50
C PRO A 212 -10.54 6.73 -3.67
N LYS A 213 -10.33 5.43 -3.81
CA LYS A 213 -11.21 4.33 -3.34
C LYS A 213 -11.46 4.36 -1.83
N PHE A 214 -10.44 4.66 -1.02
CA PHE A 214 -10.49 4.55 0.45
C PHE A 214 -10.50 5.91 1.16
N GLU A 215 -11.07 6.95 0.54
CA GLU A 215 -11.10 8.29 1.16
C GLU A 215 -11.91 8.32 2.48
N GLU A 216 -12.95 7.48 2.62
CA GLU A 216 -13.76 7.38 3.83
C GLU A 216 -13.02 6.69 4.99
N ASP A 217 -12.03 5.85 4.68
CA ASP A 217 -11.19 5.19 5.68
C ASP A 217 -10.02 6.06 6.16
N ALA A 218 -9.78 7.19 5.53
CA ALA A 218 -8.67 8.08 5.84
C ALA A 218 -9.09 9.20 6.82
N PHE A 219 -8.24 9.48 7.81
CA PHE A 219 -8.36 10.71 8.60
C PHE A 219 -7.80 11.88 7.80
N LYS A 220 -8.68 12.80 7.40
CA LYS A 220 -8.36 14.00 6.64
C LYS A 220 -8.29 15.24 7.54
N ILE A 221 -7.29 16.10 7.31
CA ILE A 221 -7.21 17.40 7.95
C ILE A 221 -8.23 18.35 7.31
N ARG A 222 -9.07 18.97 8.13
CA ARG A 222 -10.31 19.63 7.67
C ARG A 222 -10.11 20.77 6.67
N GLU A 223 -9.11 21.62 6.88
CA GLU A 223 -8.90 22.86 6.11
C GLU A 223 -7.76 22.72 5.10
N GLU A 224 -7.08 21.58 5.09
CA GLU A 224 -5.93 21.30 4.26
C GLU A 224 -6.17 19.99 3.49
N ASP A 225 -5.56 19.83 2.33
CA ASP A 225 -5.64 18.58 1.58
C ASP A 225 -4.54 17.59 2.03
N TYR A 226 -4.44 17.42 3.36
CA TYR A 226 -3.56 16.48 4.03
C TYR A 226 -4.34 15.36 4.71
N PHE A 227 -3.66 14.22 4.86
CA PHE A 227 -4.19 13.01 5.47
C PHE A 227 -3.20 12.47 6.48
N LEU A 228 -3.70 11.90 7.58
CA LEU A 228 -2.89 11.05 8.45
C LEU A 228 -2.65 9.71 7.76
N ILE A 229 -1.42 9.21 7.81
CA ILE A 229 -1.05 8.00 7.09
C ILE A 229 -1.74 6.75 7.66
N PRO A 230 -2.31 5.87 6.82
CA PRO A 230 -2.82 4.57 7.26
C PRO A 230 -1.71 3.51 7.41
N THR A 231 -0.52 3.79 6.88
CA THR A 231 0.67 2.95 6.85
C THR A 231 1.88 3.78 6.41
N ALA A 232 3.08 3.44 6.89
CA ALA A 232 4.32 4.08 6.42
C ALA A 232 4.63 3.78 4.93
N GLU A 233 4.00 2.78 4.34
CA GLU A 233 4.07 2.53 2.89
C GLU A 233 3.82 3.80 2.08
N VAL A 234 2.83 4.62 2.49
CA VAL A 234 2.45 5.83 1.75
C VAL A 234 3.61 6.82 1.63
N PRO A 235 4.19 7.35 2.71
CA PRO A 235 5.30 8.29 2.59
C PRO A 235 6.56 7.63 2.01
N ILE A 236 6.88 6.38 2.36
CA ILE A 236 8.11 5.71 1.92
C ILE A 236 8.06 5.45 0.40
N THR A 237 6.97 4.94 -0.13
CA THR A 237 6.83 4.72 -1.58
C THR A 237 6.92 6.05 -2.35
N ASN A 238 6.32 7.10 -1.80
CA ASN A 238 6.33 8.42 -2.44
C ASN A 238 7.64 9.20 -2.28
N MET A 239 8.63 8.72 -1.51
CA MET A 239 9.98 9.31 -1.51
C MET A 239 10.57 9.40 -2.92
N HIS A 240 10.30 8.40 -3.74
CA HIS A 240 10.79 8.32 -5.12
C HIS A 240 9.76 8.74 -6.19
N ARG A 241 8.67 9.40 -5.78
CA ARG A 241 7.68 9.90 -6.75
C ARG A 241 8.32 10.86 -7.75
N ASP A 242 8.01 10.65 -9.05
CA ASP A 242 8.55 11.40 -10.19
C ASP A 242 10.07 11.23 -10.39
N GLU A 243 10.69 10.20 -9.82
CA GLU A 243 12.12 9.93 -9.98
C GLU A 243 12.40 8.84 -11.00
N ILE A 244 13.62 8.87 -11.53
CA ILE A 244 14.22 7.81 -12.33
C ILE A 244 15.45 7.30 -11.57
N LEU A 245 15.33 6.11 -10.99
CA LEU A 245 16.38 5.45 -10.23
C LEU A 245 17.42 4.84 -11.16
N GLU A 246 18.63 4.67 -10.67
CA GLU A 246 19.66 3.92 -11.40
C GLU A 246 19.49 2.41 -11.12
N GLY A 247 19.55 1.59 -12.17
CA GLY A 247 19.31 0.13 -12.05
C GLY A 247 20.30 -0.58 -11.13
N GLU A 248 21.49 -0.02 -10.93
CA GLU A 248 22.51 -0.55 -10.01
C GLU A 248 22.12 -0.38 -8.53
N GLN A 249 21.21 0.54 -8.23
CA GLN A 249 20.72 0.77 -6.85
C GLN A 249 19.66 -0.25 -6.40
N LEU A 250 19.04 -0.97 -7.36
CA LEU A 250 17.99 -1.93 -7.06
C LEU A 250 18.58 -3.29 -6.63
N PRO A 251 18.01 -3.96 -5.62
CA PRO A 251 16.82 -3.56 -4.85
C PRO A 251 17.10 -2.47 -3.82
N ILE A 252 16.17 -1.51 -3.64
CA ILE A 252 16.18 -0.55 -2.54
C ILE A 252 15.20 -1.04 -1.48
N ASN A 253 15.66 -1.17 -0.23
CA ASN A 253 14.89 -1.71 0.88
C ASN A 253 14.82 -0.70 2.01
N TYR A 254 13.62 -0.31 2.43
CA TYR A 254 13.38 0.61 3.54
C TYR A 254 12.56 -0.05 4.65
N ALA A 255 12.97 0.19 5.90
CA ALA A 255 12.22 -0.15 7.09
C ALA A 255 11.81 1.13 7.84
N ALA A 256 10.57 1.25 8.26
CA ALA A 256 10.08 2.43 8.94
C ALA A 256 9.12 2.07 10.07
N PHE A 257 9.34 2.65 11.24
CA PHE A 257 8.35 2.70 12.30
C PHE A 257 7.42 3.91 12.10
N SER A 258 6.13 3.70 12.27
CA SER A 258 5.16 4.80 12.33
C SER A 258 3.93 4.48 13.16
N ALA A 259 3.28 5.52 13.68
CA ALA A 259 1.85 5.45 13.97
C ALA A 259 1.08 5.38 12.65
N CYS A 260 0.02 4.56 12.63
CA CYS A 260 -0.89 4.38 11.51
C CYS A 260 -2.31 4.75 11.96
N PHE A 261 -3.08 5.39 11.08
CA PHE A 261 -4.40 5.93 11.40
C PHE A 261 -5.43 5.42 10.40
N ARG A 262 -6.48 4.75 10.90
CA ARG A 262 -7.57 4.19 10.08
C ARG A 262 -8.92 4.48 10.73
N SER A 263 -9.87 5.03 9.98
CA SER A 263 -11.23 5.30 10.50
C SER A 263 -12.05 4.04 10.67
N GLU A 264 -11.62 2.92 10.06
CA GLU A 264 -12.28 1.62 10.17
C GLU A 264 -13.78 1.68 9.80
N ALA A 265 -14.13 2.45 8.77
CA ALA A 265 -15.51 2.78 8.38
C ALA A 265 -16.39 1.54 8.14
N GLY A 266 -15.82 0.46 7.58
CA GLY A 266 -16.53 -0.79 7.29
C GLY A 266 -16.55 -1.83 8.41
N SER A 267 -16.03 -1.53 9.62
CA SER A 267 -15.77 -2.53 10.67
C SER A 267 -16.70 -2.45 11.89
N ALA A 268 -17.90 -1.89 11.74
CA ALA A 268 -18.85 -1.75 12.83
C ALA A 268 -19.15 -3.12 13.49
N GLY A 269 -19.04 -3.17 14.83
CA GLY A 269 -19.33 -4.38 15.63
C GLY A 269 -18.24 -5.46 15.64
N ARG A 270 -17.18 -5.38 14.82
CA ARG A 270 -16.07 -6.35 14.82
C ARG A 270 -14.95 -5.90 15.73
N ASP A 271 -14.35 -6.84 16.49
CA ASP A 271 -13.18 -6.61 17.36
C ASP A 271 -13.26 -5.30 18.17
N THR A 272 -14.37 -5.09 18.89
CA THR A 272 -14.66 -3.85 19.62
C THR A 272 -13.85 -3.68 20.90
N ARG A 273 -13.17 -4.74 21.37
CA ARG A 273 -12.31 -4.76 22.57
C ARG A 273 -10.89 -5.17 22.20
N GLY A 274 -9.93 -4.70 23.01
CA GLY A 274 -8.52 -5.09 22.89
C GLY A 274 -7.77 -4.35 21.79
N LEU A 275 -6.68 -4.96 21.30
CA LEU A 275 -5.67 -4.35 20.43
C LEU A 275 -5.77 -4.78 18.95
N ILE A 276 -6.72 -5.66 18.60
CA ILE A 276 -6.78 -6.23 17.24
C ILE A 276 -7.19 -5.18 16.20
N ARG A 277 -8.14 -4.28 16.58
CA ARG A 277 -8.67 -3.27 15.65
C ARG A 277 -8.74 -1.91 16.33
N GLN A 278 -7.85 -1.00 15.92
CA GLN A 278 -7.67 0.30 16.51
C GLN A 278 -7.66 1.41 15.44
N HIS A 279 -8.15 2.61 15.80
CA HIS A 279 -8.06 3.81 14.95
C HIS A 279 -6.64 4.35 14.85
N GLN A 280 -5.83 4.13 15.89
CA GLN A 280 -4.40 4.44 15.91
C GLN A 280 -3.63 3.23 16.42
N PHE A 281 -2.64 2.77 15.68
CA PHE A 281 -1.75 1.67 16.07
C PHE A 281 -0.35 1.90 15.51
N ASN A 282 0.64 1.25 16.09
CA ASN A 282 2.02 1.31 15.64
C ASN A 282 2.36 0.12 14.75
N LYS A 283 3.18 0.36 13.73
CA LYS A 283 3.62 -0.66 12.79
C LYS A 283 5.06 -0.39 12.34
N VAL A 284 5.84 -1.44 12.23
CA VAL A 284 7.07 -1.43 11.44
C VAL A 284 6.70 -1.86 10.03
N GLU A 285 7.01 -1.03 9.06
CA GLU A 285 6.69 -1.25 7.64
C GLU A 285 7.96 -1.47 6.85
N LEU A 286 7.92 -2.41 5.94
CA LEU A 286 8.98 -2.75 5.00
C LEU A 286 8.52 -2.39 3.59
N VAL A 287 9.33 -1.65 2.85
CA VAL A 287 9.03 -1.27 1.47
C VAL A 287 10.23 -1.60 0.60
N LYS A 288 9.98 -2.22 -0.55
CA LYS A 288 11.02 -2.54 -1.54
C LYS A 288 10.70 -1.94 -2.91
N PHE A 289 11.75 -1.45 -3.56
CA PHE A 289 11.75 -1.08 -4.98
C PHE A 289 12.67 -2.05 -5.69
N VAL A 290 12.15 -2.78 -6.66
CA VAL A 290 12.86 -3.90 -7.27
C VAL A 290 12.73 -3.89 -8.78
N ARG A 291 13.60 -4.63 -9.46
CA ARG A 291 13.44 -4.91 -10.89
C ARG A 291 12.20 -5.80 -11.10
N PRO A 292 11.47 -5.64 -12.21
CA PRO A 292 10.28 -6.46 -12.51
C PRO A 292 10.56 -7.97 -12.45
N GLU A 293 11.69 -8.42 -13.00
CA GLU A 293 12.10 -9.82 -13.07
C GLU A 293 12.33 -10.46 -11.70
N ASP A 294 12.74 -9.68 -10.70
CA ASP A 294 13.09 -10.16 -9.36
C ASP A 294 11.92 -10.10 -8.37
N SER A 295 10.80 -9.44 -8.73
CA SER A 295 9.80 -8.97 -7.77
C SER A 295 9.08 -10.10 -7.01
N TYR A 296 8.89 -11.27 -7.62
CA TYR A 296 8.23 -12.40 -6.95
C TYR A 296 9.19 -13.16 -6.01
N GLU A 297 10.48 -13.24 -6.36
CA GLU A 297 11.51 -13.75 -5.44
C GLU A 297 11.66 -12.80 -4.23
N GLU A 298 11.63 -11.50 -4.48
CA GLU A 298 11.69 -10.48 -3.42
C GLU A 298 10.44 -10.49 -2.53
N LEU A 299 9.26 -10.87 -3.04
CA LEU A 299 8.06 -11.09 -2.22
C LEU A 299 8.26 -12.26 -1.23
N GLU A 300 8.82 -13.38 -1.69
CA GLU A 300 9.12 -14.52 -0.82
C GLU A 300 10.16 -14.15 0.25
N LYS A 301 11.22 -13.43 -0.12
CA LYS A 301 12.21 -12.91 0.82
C LYS A 301 11.58 -11.98 1.86
N LEU A 302 10.75 -11.05 1.42
CA LEU A 302 10.06 -10.09 2.29
C LEU A 302 9.15 -10.81 3.30
N THR A 303 8.39 -11.81 2.84
CA THR A 303 7.51 -12.61 3.69
C THR A 303 8.33 -13.38 4.73
N ASN A 304 9.41 -14.04 4.33
CA ASN A 304 10.31 -14.74 5.24
C ASN A 304 10.96 -13.79 6.27
N GLN A 305 11.29 -12.57 5.89
CA GLN A 305 11.83 -11.54 6.80
C GLN A 305 10.80 -11.12 7.86
N ALA A 306 9.53 -10.98 7.48
CA ALA A 306 8.44 -10.72 8.43
C ALA A 306 8.18 -11.92 9.37
N GLU A 307 8.18 -13.16 8.84
CA GLU A 307 8.06 -14.41 9.61
C GLU A 307 9.17 -14.54 10.67
N LYS A 308 10.38 -14.08 10.35
CA LYS A 308 11.52 -14.17 11.27
C LYS A 308 11.29 -13.46 12.60
N VAL A 309 10.53 -12.37 12.61
CA VAL A 309 10.12 -11.68 13.84
C VAL A 309 9.34 -12.63 14.75
N LEU A 310 8.34 -13.33 14.22
CA LEU A 310 7.51 -14.27 14.97
C LEU A 310 8.31 -15.49 15.43
N GLN A 311 9.22 -15.98 14.58
CA GLN A 311 10.11 -17.09 14.95
C GLN A 311 11.00 -16.74 16.15
N LEU A 312 11.61 -15.56 16.14
CA LEU A 312 12.46 -15.09 17.23
C LEU A 312 11.66 -14.80 18.51
N LEU A 313 10.41 -14.38 18.38
CA LEU A 313 9.47 -14.22 19.48
C LEU A 313 8.87 -15.56 19.96
N ASN A 314 9.15 -16.65 19.24
CA ASN A 314 8.58 -17.99 19.47
C ASN A 314 7.03 -17.97 19.54
N LEU A 315 6.40 -17.24 18.62
CA LEU A 315 4.94 -17.15 18.47
C LEU A 315 4.48 -18.03 17.31
N PRO A 316 3.52 -18.95 17.53
CA PRO A 316 2.99 -19.79 16.45
C PRO A 316 2.24 -18.95 15.42
N TYR A 317 2.45 -19.25 14.14
CA TYR A 317 1.80 -18.53 13.04
C TYR A 317 1.54 -19.45 11.84
N ARG A 318 0.72 -18.97 10.91
CA ARG A 318 0.57 -19.52 9.57
C ARG A 318 0.68 -18.44 8.51
N VAL A 319 1.01 -18.83 7.29
CA VAL A 319 1.05 -17.96 6.12
C VAL A 319 -0.05 -18.37 5.17
N MET A 320 -0.88 -17.41 4.78
CA MET A 320 -2.00 -17.58 3.87
C MET A 320 -1.70 -16.89 2.54
N SER A 321 -1.94 -17.57 1.42
CA SER A 321 -2.00 -16.95 0.10
C SER A 321 -3.42 -16.47 -0.14
N MET A 322 -3.57 -15.17 -0.38
CA MET A 322 -4.87 -14.58 -0.65
C MET A 322 -5.41 -15.03 -1.99
N CYS A 323 -6.73 -15.30 -2.05
CA CYS A 323 -7.46 -15.54 -3.29
C CYS A 323 -7.80 -14.22 -4.00
N THR A 324 -8.29 -14.31 -5.22
CA THR A 324 -8.62 -13.13 -6.05
C THR A 324 -9.62 -12.18 -5.40
N GLY A 325 -10.63 -12.69 -4.69
CA GLY A 325 -11.66 -11.88 -4.02
C GLY A 325 -11.17 -11.17 -2.76
N ASP A 326 -10.11 -11.69 -2.11
CA ASP A 326 -9.52 -11.12 -0.88
C ASP A 326 -8.13 -10.46 -1.09
N LEU A 327 -7.76 -10.26 -2.34
CA LEU A 327 -6.40 -9.79 -2.70
C LEU A 327 -6.11 -8.34 -2.30
N GLY A 328 -7.12 -7.51 -2.07
CA GLY A 328 -6.95 -6.06 -1.90
C GLY A 328 -6.71 -5.31 -3.21
N PHE A 329 -7.08 -4.05 -3.27
CA PHE A 329 -7.20 -3.25 -4.50
C PHE A 329 -5.92 -3.15 -5.34
N THR A 330 -4.78 -2.92 -4.69
CA THR A 330 -3.51 -2.58 -5.37
C THR A 330 -2.61 -3.79 -5.64
N ALA A 331 -2.80 -4.90 -4.93
CA ALA A 331 -1.92 -6.06 -4.99
C ALA A 331 -2.17 -6.92 -6.24
N ALA A 332 -1.07 -7.38 -6.86
CA ALA A 332 -1.07 -8.46 -7.85
C ALA A 332 -0.96 -9.84 -7.17
N LYS A 333 -0.24 -9.91 -6.05
CA LYS A 333 -0.14 -11.09 -5.17
C LYS A 333 0.09 -10.64 -3.74
N LYS A 334 -0.52 -11.35 -2.79
CA LYS A 334 -0.44 -11.02 -1.36
C LYS A 334 -0.38 -12.28 -0.51
N TYR A 335 0.47 -12.25 0.51
CA TYR A 335 0.49 -13.19 1.62
C TYR A 335 0.09 -12.49 2.90
N ASP A 336 -0.78 -13.11 3.70
CA ASP A 336 -1.02 -12.70 5.08
C ASP A 336 -0.34 -13.67 6.03
N ILE A 337 0.35 -13.13 7.04
CA ILE A 337 0.90 -13.88 8.15
C ILE A 337 -0.07 -13.70 9.30
N GLU A 338 -0.55 -14.82 9.85
CA GLU A 338 -1.53 -14.83 10.94
C GLU A 338 -0.92 -15.50 12.17
N VAL A 339 -0.96 -14.80 13.32
CA VAL A 339 -0.47 -15.28 14.59
C VAL A 339 -1.58 -15.96 15.41
N TRP A 340 -1.24 -16.99 16.14
CA TRP A 340 -2.17 -17.69 17.01
C TRP A 340 -2.60 -16.84 18.20
N ILE A 341 -3.91 -16.77 18.47
CA ILE A 341 -4.52 -16.06 19.60
C ILE A 341 -5.30 -17.09 20.44
N PRO A 342 -4.73 -17.55 21.57
CA PRO A 342 -5.28 -18.63 22.38
C PRO A 342 -6.72 -18.42 22.85
N SER A 343 -7.07 -17.22 23.35
CA SER A 343 -8.42 -16.97 23.88
C SER A 343 -9.51 -17.01 22.80
N GLN A 344 -9.15 -16.81 21.54
CA GLN A 344 -10.06 -16.86 20.40
C GLN A 344 -10.01 -18.21 19.68
N ASN A 345 -9.05 -19.09 20.06
CA ASN A 345 -8.80 -20.36 19.39
C ASN A 345 -8.70 -20.21 17.85
N THR A 346 -8.03 -19.18 17.39
CA THR A 346 -7.86 -18.88 15.96
C THR A 346 -6.57 -18.14 15.67
N TYR A 347 -6.20 -18.10 14.40
CA TYR A 347 -5.15 -17.25 13.87
C TYR A 347 -5.69 -15.87 13.50
N ARG A 348 -4.93 -14.81 13.74
CA ARG A 348 -5.28 -13.42 13.40
C ARG A 348 -4.16 -12.79 12.60
N GLU A 349 -4.53 -12.11 11.52
CA GLU A 349 -3.59 -11.37 10.67
C GLU A 349 -2.72 -10.41 11.51
N ILE A 350 -1.40 -10.50 11.35
CA ILE A 350 -0.41 -9.64 12.01
C ILE A 350 0.51 -8.94 11.01
N SER A 351 0.63 -9.47 9.82
CA SER A 351 1.37 -8.89 8.70
C SER A 351 0.68 -9.22 7.39
N SER A 352 0.81 -8.31 6.43
CA SER A 352 0.41 -8.51 5.05
C SER A 352 1.58 -8.12 4.16
N CYS A 353 2.02 -9.04 3.28
CA CYS A 353 3.14 -8.84 2.36
C CYS A 353 2.61 -8.87 0.92
N SER A 354 2.80 -7.79 0.18
CA SER A 354 2.21 -7.60 -1.15
C SER A 354 3.24 -7.26 -2.21
N ASN A 355 3.04 -7.80 -3.41
CA ASN A 355 3.67 -7.34 -4.64
C ASN A 355 2.63 -6.58 -5.48
N PHE A 356 2.92 -5.33 -5.77
CA PHE A 356 2.05 -4.46 -6.57
C PHE A 356 2.44 -4.44 -8.04
N GLU A 357 3.51 -5.14 -8.40
CA GLU A 357 4.15 -4.96 -9.69
C GLU A 357 4.39 -3.47 -9.99
N ALA A 358 4.14 -3.02 -11.20
CA ALA A 358 4.29 -1.61 -11.57
C ALA A 358 3.05 -0.74 -11.28
N PHE A 359 2.04 -1.24 -10.57
CA PHE A 359 0.76 -0.54 -10.37
C PHE A 359 0.93 0.78 -9.62
N GLN A 360 1.64 0.77 -8.48
CA GLN A 360 1.94 1.97 -7.71
C GLN A 360 2.99 2.84 -8.42
N ALA A 361 4.00 2.22 -9.00
CA ALA A 361 5.04 2.92 -9.74
C ALA A 361 4.47 3.73 -10.94
N ARG A 362 3.44 3.22 -11.62
CA ARG A 362 2.73 4.00 -12.66
C ARG A 362 1.93 5.16 -12.07
N ARG A 363 1.33 5.01 -10.88
CA ARG A 363 0.60 6.09 -10.19
C ARG A 363 1.52 7.20 -9.71
N ALA A 364 2.66 6.82 -9.12
CA ALA A 364 3.64 7.72 -8.55
C ALA A 364 4.77 8.09 -9.54
N ASN A 365 4.72 7.60 -10.79
CA ASN A 365 5.71 7.85 -11.83
C ASN A 365 7.15 7.49 -11.38
N ILE A 366 7.32 6.35 -10.70
CA ILE A 366 8.62 5.86 -10.23
C ILE A 366 9.20 4.95 -11.31
N ARG A 367 10.33 5.31 -11.86
CA ARG A 367 10.99 4.58 -12.95
C ARG A 367 12.43 4.25 -12.59
N PHE A 368 13.05 3.38 -13.35
CA PHE A 368 14.47 3.12 -13.26
C PHE A 368 15.08 2.94 -14.65
N ARG A 369 16.40 3.10 -14.77
CA ARG A 369 17.16 2.78 -15.97
C ARG A 369 17.84 1.43 -15.73
N PRO A 370 17.50 0.38 -16.50
CA PRO A 370 18.17 -0.93 -16.37
C PRO A 370 19.69 -0.82 -16.56
N GLU A 371 20.11 0.00 -17.53
CA GLU A 371 21.51 0.30 -17.86
C GLU A 371 21.67 1.79 -18.22
N PRO A 372 22.89 2.36 -18.13
CA PRO A 372 23.16 3.72 -18.57
C PRO A 372 22.67 3.96 -20.00
N LYS A 373 21.87 5.02 -20.22
CA LYS A 373 21.25 5.42 -21.48
C LYS A 373 20.09 4.51 -21.97
N ALA A 374 19.74 3.45 -21.27
CA ALA A 374 18.53 2.67 -21.57
C ALA A 374 17.27 3.51 -21.39
N LYS A 375 16.17 3.09 -22.04
CA LYS A 375 14.87 3.71 -21.83
C LYS A 375 14.39 3.39 -20.42
N PRO A 376 13.90 4.40 -19.65
CA PRO A 376 13.36 4.15 -18.33
C PRO A 376 12.13 3.24 -18.36
N GLU A 377 12.06 2.34 -17.38
CA GLU A 377 10.97 1.42 -17.11
C GLU A 377 10.40 1.68 -15.73
N HIS A 378 9.18 1.21 -15.43
CA HIS A 378 8.64 1.31 -14.06
C HIS A 378 9.25 0.22 -13.19
N VAL A 379 9.61 0.60 -11.95
CA VAL A 379 9.99 -0.39 -10.93
C VAL A 379 8.77 -1.20 -10.50
N HIS A 380 8.99 -2.37 -9.91
CA HIS A 380 7.98 -3.02 -9.08
C HIS A 380 8.15 -2.57 -7.63
N THR A 381 7.02 -2.36 -6.95
CA THR A 381 6.99 -2.02 -5.52
C THR A 381 6.40 -3.15 -4.71
N LEU A 382 6.96 -3.38 -3.53
CA LEU A 382 6.47 -4.35 -2.57
C LEU A 382 6.37 -3.70 -1.20
N ASN A 383 5.42 -4.13 -0.40
CA ASN A 383 5.38 -3.81 1.02
C ASN A 383 5.18 -5.05 1.88
N GLY A 384 5.50 -4.92 3.16
CA GLY A 384 5.17 -5.90 4.17
C GLY A 384 5.23 -5.29 5.57
N SER A 385 4.35 -5.74 6.46
CA SER A 385 4.49 -5.34 7.87
C SER A 385 5.54 -6.20 8.56
N GLY A 386 6.46 -5.56 9.23
CA GLY A 386 7.49 -6.26 9.96
C GLY A 386 7.52 -6.04 11.48
N LEU A 387 6.41 -5.97 12.24
CA LEU A 387 4.99 -6.32 12.14
C LEU A 387 4.08 -5.19 12.64
N ALA A 388 2.76 -5.48 12.80
CA ALA A 388 1.82 -4.66 13.58
C ALA A 388 2.11 -4.81 15.08
N VAL A 389 2.63 -3.76 15.71
CA VAL A 389 3.17 -3.83 17.09
C VAL A 389 2.10 -4.17 18.12
N GLY A 390 0.94 -3.50 18.06
CA GLY A 390 -0.16 -3.75 19.01
C GLY A 390 -0.71 -5.18 18.94
N ARG A 391 -0.83 -5.78 17.74
CA ARG A 391 -1.24 -7.18 17.56
C ARG A 391 -0.15 -8.13 18.09
N THR A 392 1.13 -7.77 17.98
CA THR A 392 2.23 -8.54 18.58
C THR A 392 2.18 -8.48 20.09
N VAL A 393 1.86 -7.32 20.70
CA VAL A 393 1.61 -7.21 22.15
C VAL A 393 0.48 -8.14 22.56
N ALA A 394 -0.66 -8.11 21.86
CA ALA A 394 -1.79 -9.00 22.14
C ALA A 394 -1.39 -10.48 22.09
N ALA A 395 -0.67 -10.88 21.05
CA ALA A 395 -0.18 -12.25 20.90
C ALA A 395 0.76 -12.66 22.03
N ILE A 396 1.70 -11.79 22.46
CA ILE A 396 2.59 -12.07 23.59
C ILE A 396 1.80 -12.21 24.89
N LEU A 397 0.89 -11.29 25.18
CA LEU A 397 0.08 -11.35 26.39
C LEU A 397 -0.72 -12.65 26.48
N GLU A 398 -1.26 -13.14 25.37
CA GLU A 398 -2.07 -14.36 25.36
C GLU A 398 -1.23 -15.65 25.31
N ASN A 399 -0.16 -15.70 24.50
CA ASN A 399 0.65 -16.93 24.38
C ASN A 399 1.60 -17.15 25.56
N TYR A 400 1.99 -16.10 26.27
CA TYR A 400 2.98 -16.14 27.36
C TYR A 400 2.38 -15.93 28.75
N GLN A 401 1.05 -15.86 28.88
CA GLN A 401 0.38 -15.74 30.17
C GLN A 401 0.57 -16.98 31.02
N GLN A 402 0.64 -16.77 32.33
CA GLN A 402 0.83 -17.82 33.34
C GLN A 402 -0.41 -17.92 34.23
N GLU A 403 -0.57 -19.06 34.92
CA GLU A 403 -1.69 -19.30 35.83
C GLU A 403 -1.76 -18.29 36.99
N ASP A 404 -0.60 -17.78 37.43
CA ASP A 404 -0.50 -16.75 38.45
C ASP A 404 -0.80 -15.32 37.99
N GLY A 405 -1.21 -15.15 36.74
CA GLY A 405 -1.53 -13.85 36.14
C GLY A 405 -0.34 -13.06 35.59
N THR A 406 0.87 -13.60 35.70
CA THR A 406 2.07 -12.98 35.11
C THR A 406 2.20 -13.31 33.62
N VAL A 407 3.05 -12.59 32.91
CA VAL A 407 3.38 -12.84 31.49
C VAL A 407 4.89 -12.97 31.35
N ILE A 408 5.37 -14.08 30.80
CA ILE A 408 6.78 -14.27 30.48
C ILE A 408 7.17 -13.37 29.31
N ILE A 409 8.30 -12.67 29.44
CA ILE A 409 8.85 -11.86 28.38
C ILE A 409 9.68 -12.74 27.47
N PRO A 410 9.39 -12.79 26.14
CA PRO A 410 10.22 -13.50 25.17
C PRO A 410 11.69 -13.14 25.32
N GLU A 411 12.56 -14.13 25.23
CA GLU A 411 13.99 -13.98 25.56
C GLU A 411 14.65 -12.87 24.75
N VAL A 412 14.35 -12.79 23.46
CA VAL A 412 14.89 -11.78 22.53
C VAL A 412 14.51 -10.35 22.94
N LEU A 413 13.43 -10.14 23.68
CA LEU A 413 12.98 -8.81 24.13
C LEU A 413 13.57 -8.41 25.49
N ARG A 414 14.14 -9.33 26.26
CA ARG A 414 14.64 -9.04 27.61
C ARG A 414 15.68 -7.91 27.66
N PRO A 415 16.64 -7.82 26.73
CA PRO A 415 17.58 -6.68 26.70
C PRO A 415 16.86 -5.33 26.59
N TYR A 416 15.83 -5.23 25.74
CA TYR A 416 15.03 -4.02 25.57
C TYR A 416 14.13 -3.73 26.77
N MET A 417 13.79 -4.77 27.55
CA MET A 417 12.96 -4.68 28.75
C MET A 417 13.79 -4.46 30.05
N GLY A 418 15.10 -4.19 29.92
CA GLY A 418 16.02 -4.02 31.05
C GLY A 418 16.26 -5.31 31.80
N ASN A 419 16.43 -6.39 31.05
CA ASN A 419 16.66 -7.75 31.49
C ASN A 419 15.58 -8.30 32.45
N LYS A 420 14.37 -7.79 32.36
CA LYS A 420 13.20 -8.36 33.02
C LYS A 420 12.76 -9.63 32.29
N GLU A 421 12.41 -10.64 33.04
CA GLU A 421 11.95 -11.94 32.52
C GLU A 421 10.42 -12.02 32.51
N VAL A 422 9.74 -11.24 33.35
CA VAL A 422 8.32 -11.36 33.62
C VAL A 422 7.68 -9.96 33.74
N ILE A 423 6.47 -9.80 33.23
CA ILE A 423 5.55 -8.69 33.51
C ILE A 423 4.62 -9.13 34.65
N LYS A 424 4.59 -8.36 35.73
CA LYS A 424 3.77 -8.64 36.92
C LYS A 424 3.25 -7.34 37.55
#